data_168ca906bc75b28f34bc1c350251ce2f
#
_entry.id   168ca906bc75b28f34bc1c350251ce2f
#
_cell.length_a   1.000
_cell.length_b   1.000
_cell.length_c   1.000
_cell.angle_alpha   90.00
_cell.angle_beta   90.00
_cell.angle_gamma   90.00
#
_symmetry.space_group_name_H-M   'P 1'
#
loop_
_entity.id
_entity.type
_entity.pdbx_description
1 polymer ?
#
loop_
_entity_poly.entity_id
_entity_poly.type
_entity_poly.pdbx_seq_one_letter_code
_entity_poly.pdbx_strand_id
1 'polypeptide(L)'
;SWSTVKIPLMITAFRKMKEPWPEEYLKLVEEMIEQSENTSTDELAMAVIDQNLSPLIVTEDLQRLGLENTFWGGHFYFGAPLLQRFQTPANQREDINTDPDIYNQTTPADMGMLMEDIYRCAEQGGGSLIAAFPEDLNKEECRLMLTYLSRNQIAVLIQAGVPSGTTVAHKHGWANENDGLIHTIGDTAIVYSPGARYVLTIFVHHPVQAVFDPVN
;
A
#
# COMPACT_ATOMS: atom_id res chain seq x y z
N SER A 1 1.36 -6.00 6.86
CA SER A 1 1.02 -5.43 5.53
C SER A 1 2.24 -5.33 4.60
N TRP A 2 3.44 -5.18 5.15
CA TRP A 2 4.69 -4.99 4.40
C TRP A 2 4.54 -3.92 3.30
N SER A 3 4.88 -4.26 2.06
CA SER A 3 4.90 -3.27 0.97
C SER A 3 3.52 -2.80 0.50
N THR A 4 2.39 -3.34 0.97
CA THR A 4 1.08 -2.75 0.64
C THR A 4 0.87 -1.39 1.31
N VAL A 5 1.57 -1.09 2.43
CA VAL A 5 1.54 0.24 3.08
C VAL A 5 2.14 1.35 2.20
N LYS A 6 2.83 1.01 1.12
CA LYS A 6 3.33 1.97 0.12
C LYS A 6 2.20 2.67 -0.65
N ILE A 7 1.00 2.07 -0.70
CA ILE A 7 -0.18 2.73 -1.30
C ILE A 7 -0.59 3.97 -0.49
N PRO A 8 -0.90 3.89 0.80
CA PRO A 8 -1.23 5.09 1.57
C PRO A 8 -0.07 6.09 1.64
N LEU A 9 1.19 5.63 1.67
CA LEU A 9 2.33 6.53 1.60
C LEU A 9 2.33 7.32 0.27
N MET A 10 2.07 6.67 -0.85
CA MET A 10 1.92 7.34 -2.16
C MET A 10 0.84 8.42 -2.12
N ILE A 11 -0.33 8.12 -1.55
CA ILE A 11 -1.43 9.09 -1.40
C ILE A 11 -0.98 10.30 -0.59
N THR A 12 -0.37 10.08 0.58
CA THR A 12 0.14 11.16 1.43
C THR A 12 1.24 11.96 0.74
N ALA A 13 2.13 11.32 -0.01
CA ALA A 13 3.16 12.02 -0.78
C ALA A 13 2.55 12.94 -1.84
N PHE A 14 1.60 12.46 -2.65
CA PHE A 14 0.91 13.31 -3.62
C PHE A 14 0.14 14.45 -2.96
N ARG A 15 -0.50 14.21 -1.82
CA ARG A 15 -1.17 15.25 -1.03
C ARG A 15 -0.21 16.36 -0.57
N LYS A 16 1.06 16.03 -0.31
CA LYS A 16 2.08 16.98 0.17
C LYS A 16 2.85 17.64 -0.97
N MET A 17 3.02 16.99 -2.11
CA MET A 17 3.64 17.58 -3.29
C MET A 17 2.72 18.63 -3.91
N LYS A 18 3.31 19.66 -4.51
CA LYS A 18 2.59 20.67 -5.30
C LYS A 18 3.07 20.65 -6.73
N GLU A 19 2.15 20.90 -7.65
CA GLU A 19 2.50 21.04 -9.07
C GLU A 19 3.37 22.30 -9.34
N PRO A 20 4.32 22.24 -10.24
CA PRO A 20 4.74 21.05 -11.00
C PRO A 20 5.49 20.07 -10.10
N TRP A 21 5.13 18.78 -10.17
CA TRP A 21 5.76 17.75 -9.35
C TRP A 21 7.24 17.58 -9.71
N PRO A 22 8.16 17.62 -8.73
CA PRO A 22 9.58 17.42 -8.99
C PRO A 22 9.85 16.03 -9.57
N GLU A 23 10.60 15.97 -10.67
CA GLU A 23 10.90 14.71 -11.38
C GLU A 23 11.63 13.71 -10.45
N GLU A 24 12.50 14.20 -9.58
CA GLU A 24 13.19 13.39 -8.57
C GLU A 24 12.24 12.64 -7.64
N TYR A 25 11.14 13.28 -7.19
CA TYR A 25 10.16 12.64 -6.32
C TYR A 25 9.25 11.68 -7.10
N LEU A 26 8.89 12.01 -8.34
CA LEU A 26 8.14 11.08 -9.19
C LEU A 26 8.93 9.80 -9.48
N LYS A 27 10.25 9.90 -9.61
CA LYS A 27 11.12 8.74 -9.73
C LYS A 27 11.12 7.88 -8.46
N LEU A 28 11.15 8.48 -7.28
CA LEU A 28 11.04 7.74 -6.01
C LEU A 28 9.68 7.03 -5.89
N VAL A 29 8.58 7.68 -6.34
CA VAL A 29 7.25 7.03 -6.41
C VAL A 29 7.28 5.81 -7.35
N GLU A 30 7.89 5.94 -8.53
CA GLU A 30 8.05 4.84 -9.49
C GLU A 30 8.78 3.65 -8.85
N GLU A 31 9.97 3.88 -8.30
CA GLU A 31 10.77 2.83 -7.66
C GLU A 31 10.04 2.18 -6.48
N MET A 32 9.36 2.97 -5.65
CA MET A 32 8.56 2.51 -4.52
C MET A 32 7.41 1.61 -4.95
N ILE A 33 6.65 1.98 -5.97
CA ILE A 33 5.43 1.27 -6.37
C ILE A 33 5.72 0.17 -7.37
N GLU A 34 6.46 0.48 -8.45
CA GLU A 34 6.69 -0.45 -9.56
C GLU A 34 7.71 -1.54 -9.21
N GLN A 35 8.78 -1.19 -8.47
CA GLN A 35 9.87 -2.10 -8.09
C GLN A 35 9.81 -2.53 -6.62
N SER A 36 8.96 -1.89 -5.83
CA SER A 36 8.80 -2.15 -4.40
C SER A 36 10.04 -1.81 -3.54
N GLU A 37 10.87 -0.84 -3.98
CA GLU A 37 12.10 -0.46 -3.28
C GLU A 37 11.82 0.20 -1.93
N ASN A 38 12.49 -0.30 -0.87
CA ASN A 38 12.33 0.25 0.48
C ASN A 38 13.12 1.53 0.69
N THR A 39 14.32 1.63 0.09
CA THR A 39 15.15 2.84 0.17
C THR A 39 14.43 4.03 -0.41
N SER A 40 13.93 3.91 -1.64
CA SER A 40 13.16 4.98 -2.30
C SER A 40 11.87 5.31 -1.56
N THR A 41 11.28 4.33 -0.85
CA THR A 41 10.12 4.55 0.02
C THR A 41 10.45 5.48 1.18
N ASP A 42 11.54 5.20 1.91
CA ASP A 42 11.97 6.02 3.04
C ASP A 42 12.46 7.41 2.59
N GLU A 43 13.21 7.48 1.48
CA GLU A 43 13.67 8.74 0.89
C GLU A 43 12.50 9.64 0.51
N LEU A 44 11.48 9.11 -0.19
CA LEU A 44 10.27 9.85 -0.52
C LEU A 44 9.54 10.34 0.72
N ALA A 45 9.35 9.47 1.70
CA ALA A 45 8.64 9.79 2.93
C ALA A 45 9.35 10.90 3.72
N MET A 46 10.67 10.80 3.87
CA MET A 46 11.48 11.79 4.58
C MET A 46 11.58 13.12 3.85
N ALA A 47 11.70 13.10 2.52
CA ALA A 47 11.87 14.32 1.73
C ALA A 47 10.56 15.10 1.52
N VAL A 48 9.44 14.39 1.34
CA VAL A 48 8.17 14.98 0.90
C VAL A 48 7.16 15.13 2.04
N ILE A 49 7.11 14.18 2.96
CA ILE A 49 6.11 14.17 4.03
C ILE A 49 6.66 14.80 5.29
N ASP A 50 7.64 14.15 5.92
CA ASP A 50 8.35 14.65 7.10
C ASP A 50 9.58 13.78 7.37
N GLN A 51 10.69 14.39 7.70
CA GLN A 51 11.98 13.71 7.91
C GLN A 51 11.93 12.62 8.99
N ASN A 52 11.13 12.80 10.04
CA ASN A 52 11.11 11.93 11.21
C ASN A 52 9.75 11.28 11.48
N LEU A 53 8.65 11.97 11.13
CA LEU A 53 7.30 11.61 11.55
C LEU A 53 6.42 11.14 10.38
N SER A 54 6.99 11.00 9.18
CA SER A 54 6.23 10.56 8.00
C SER A 54 5.39 9.31 8.22
N PRO A 55 5.82 8.26 8.97
CA PRO A 55 4.97 7.12 9.26
C PRO A 55 3.69 7.48 10.03
N LEU A 56 3.80 8.37 11.01
CA LEU A 56 2.66 8.79 11.81
C LEU A 56 1.70 9.67 11.00
N ILE A 57 2.22 10.54 10.14
CA ILE A 57 1.40 11.39 9.25
C ILE A 57 0.62 10.54 8.26
N VAL A 58 1.24 9.51 7.67
CA VAL A 58 0.53 8.54 6.82
C VAL A 58 -0.58 7.83 7.60
N THR A 59 -0.31 7.45 8.84
CA THR A 59 -1.30 6.80 9.72
C THR A 59 -2.45 7.75 10.08
N GLU A 60 -2.18 9.03 10.34
CA GLU A 60 -3.22 10.04 10.56
C GLU A 60 -4.12 10.23 9.33
N ASP A 61 -3.54 10.24 8.12
CA ASP A 61 -4.31 10.30 6.88
C ASP A 61 -5.23 9.08 6.70
N LEU A 62 -4.74 7.88 7.04
CA LEU A 62 -5.53 6.64 7.02
C LEU A 62 -6.71 6.71 8.02
N GLN A 63 -6.45 7.19 9.24
CA GLN A 63 -7.50 7.38 10.25
C GLN A 63 -8.56 8.40 9.78
N ARG A 64 -8.13 9.47 9.11
CA ARG A 64 -9.03 10.45 8.51
C ARG A 64 -9.92 9.86 7.41
N LEU A 65 -9.44 8.84 6.72
CA LEU A 65 -10.21 8.06 5.73
C LEU A 65 -11.08 6.97 6.37
N GLY A 66 -11.02 6.78 7.69
CA GLY A 66 -11.77 5.74 8.42
C GLY A 66 -11.15 4.34 8.32
N LEU A 67 -9.88 4.23 7.93
CA LEU A 67 -9.16 2.97 7.80
C LEU A 67 -8.47 2.60 9.12
N GLU A 68 -9.28 2.21 10.11
CA GLU A 68 -8.87 2.06 11.52
C GLU A 68 -7.91 0.89 11.77
N ASN A 69 -7.83 -0.08 10.87
CA ASN A 69 -6.97 -1.26 11.03
C ASN A 69 -5.63 -1.12 10.29
N THR A 70 -5.39 0.03 9.66
CA THR A 70 -4.18 0.24 8.87
C THR A 70 -3.31 1.32 9.49
N PHE A 71 -2.03 1.00 9.68
CA PHE A 71 -1.04 1.95 10.20
C PHE A 71 0.36 1.69 9.65
N TRP A 72 1.20 2.72 9.73
CA TRP A 72 2.63 2.68 9.53
C TRP A 72 3.32 3.33 10.74
N GLY A 73 4.08 2.56 11.52
CA GLY A 73 4.65 2.98 12.80
C GLY A 73 6.15 3.25 12.78
N GLY A 74 6.84 3.03 11.67
CA GLY A 74 8.28 3.28 11.53
C GLY A 74 8.76 3.00 10.10
N HIS A 75 9.89 3.61 9.73
CA HIS A 75 10.51 3.48 8.41
C HIS A 75 11.00 2.06 8.12
N PHE A 76 11.37 1.79 6.86
CA PHE A 76 11.83 0.47 6.40
C PHE A 76 13.32 0.23 6.60
N TYR A 77 14.14 1.28 6.79
CA TYR A 77 15.58 1.10 6.95
C TYR A 77 15.93 0.28 8.20
N PHE A 78 17.00 -0.48 8.11
CA PHE A 78 17.44 -1.32 9.23
C PHE A 78 17.79 -0.49 10.48
N GLY A 79 17.18 -0.85 11.62
CA GLY A 79 17.35 -0.12 12.88
C GLY A 79 16.45 1.10 13.00
N ALA A 80 15.49 1.32 12.10
CA ALA A 80 14.49 2.36 12.24
C ALA A 80 13.75 2.25 13.57
N PRO A 81 13.55 3.37 14.32
CA PRO A 81 12.80 3.33 15.56
C PRO A 81 11.32 3.04 15.29
N LEU A 82 10.70 2.27 16.17
CA LEU A 82 9.25 2.22 16.24
C LEU A 82 8.75 3.52 16.88
N LEU A 83 8.11 4.38 16.09
CA LEU A 83 7.67 5.70 16.54
C LEU A 83 6.47 5.62 17.48
N GLN A 84 5.54 4.68 17.18
CA GLN A 84 4.34 4.48 17.98
C GLN A 84 3.85 3.04 17.85
N ARG A 85 3.30 2.49 18.95
CA ARG A 85 2.52 1.25 18.93
C ARG A 85 1.05 1.56 18.73
N PHE A 86 0.44 0.90 17.77
CA PHE A 86 -0.98 1.04 17.46
C PHE A 86 -1.75 -0.20 17.93
N GLN A 87 -2.87 0.02 18.59
CA GLN A 87 -3.88 -1.00 18.88
C GLN A 87 -5.06 -0.79 17.94
N THR A 88 -5.44 -1.81 17.23
CA THR A 88 -6.53 -1.80 16.25
C THR A 88 -7.46 -2.98 16.51
N PRO A 89 -8.73 -2.92 16.07
CA PRO A 89 -9.62 -4.10 16.16
C PRO A 89 -9.00 -5.36 15.54
N ALA A 90 -8.23 -5.23 14.48
CA ALA A 90 -7.62 -6.37 13.78
C ALA A 90 -6.48 -7.02 14.58
N ASN A 91 -5.62 -6.25 15.27
CA ASN A 91 -4.48 -6.82 16.01
C ASN A 91 -4.83 -7.17 17.49
N GLN A 92 -6.04 -6.90 17.90
CA GLN A 92 -6.58 -7.32 19.20
C GLN A 92 -7.42 -8.61 19.10
N ARG A 93 -7.49 -9.25 17.94
CA ARG A 93 -8.20 -10.50 17.73
C ARG A 93 -7.46 -11.65 18.44
N GLU A 94 -8.21 -12.50 19.15
CA GLU A 94 -7.69 -13.69 19.83
C GLU A 94 -8.12 -14.99 19.14
N ASP A 95 -9.06 -14.91 18.20
CA ASP A 95 -9.61 -16.06 17.47
C ASP A 95 -8.72 -16.49 16.29
N ILE A 96 -7.84 -15.60 15.82
CA ILE A 96 -6.87 -15.86 14.76
C ILE A 96 -5.52 -15.26 15.17
N ASN A 97 -4.49 -16.09 15.24
CA ASN A 97 -3.12 -15.60 15.38
C ASN A 97 -2.51 -15.42 14.00
N THR A 98 -2.29 -14.16 13.61
CA THR A 98 -1.64 -13.76 12.35
C THR A 98 -0.27 -13.16 12.57
N ASP A 99 0.28 -13.26 13.79
CA ASP A 99 1.54 -12.64 14.20
C ASP A 99 1.66 -11.17 13.71
N PRO A 100 0.83 -10.27 14.23
CA PRO A 100 0.70 -8.93 13.69
C PRO A 100 1.99 -8.12 13.84
N ASP A 101 2.47 -7.57 12.72
CA ASP A 101 3.63 -6.68 12.68
C ASP A 101 3.33 -5.39 13.46
N ILE A 102 4.27 -4.99 14.33
CA ILE A 102 4.17 -3.75 15.12
C ILE A 102 4.56 -2.50 14.33
N TYR A 103 5.31 -2.65 13.23
CA TYR A 103 5.75 -1.53 12.38
C TYR A 103 4.72 -1.13 11.33
N ASN A 104 4.02 -2.10 10.75
CA ASN A 104 2.98 -1.79 9.78
C ASN A 104 1.92 -2.90 9.72
N GLN A 105 0.69 -2.49 9.57
CA GLN A 105 -0.44 -3.39 9.49
C GLN A 105 -1.48 -2.87 8.50
N THR A 106 -2.23 -3.78 7.92
CA THR A 106 -3.47 -3.50 7.21
C THR A 106 -4.40 -4.71 7.26
N THR A 107 -5.61 -4.53 6.73
CA THR A 107 -6.57 -5.62 6.49
C THR A 107 -6.97 -5.66 5.01
N PRO A 108 -7.47 -6.79 4.50
CA PRO A 108 -8.02 -6.85 3.15
C PRO A 108 -9.14 -5.84 2.91
N ALA A 109 -9.95 -5.57 3.92
CA ALA A 109 -11.05 -4.60 3.84
C ALA A 109 -10.53 -3.17 3.67
N ASP A 110 -9.58 -2.74 4.53
CA ASP A 110 -9.01 -1.38 4.46
C ASP A 110 -8.30 -1.15 3.13
N MET A 111 -7.48 -2.12 2.68
CA MET A 111 -6.79 -1.98 1.40
C MET A 111 -7.75 -1.99 0.21
N GLY A 112 -8.79 -2.81 0.25
CA GLY A 112 -9.84 -2.84 -0.77
C GLY A 112 -10.57 -1.50 -0.86
N MET A 113 -10.95 -0.91 0.28
CA MET A 113 -11.56 0.41 0.34
C MET A 113 -10.64 1.50 -0.22
N LEU A 114 -9.35 1.48 0.16
CA LEU A 114 -8.38 2.45 -0.29
C LEU A 114 -8.17 2.39 -1.81
N MET A 115 -8.12 1.19 -2.39
CA MET A 115 -8.04 1.00 -3.85
C MET A 115 -9.30 1.50 -4.57
N GLU A 116 -10.48 1.27 -3.99
CA GLU A 116 -11.74 1.81 -4.51
C GLU A 116 -11.74 3.35 -4.46
N ASP A 117 -11.24 3.94 -3.37
CA ASP A 117 -11.17 5.39 -3.21
C ASP A 117 -10.23 6.04 -4.24
N ILE A 118 -9.06 5.45 -4.51
CA ILE A 118 -8.16 5.89 -5.59
C ILE A 118 -8.88 5.80 -6.94
N TYR A 119 -9.57 4.69 -7.20
CA TYR A 119 -10.31 4.49 -8.44
C TYR A 119 -11.43 5.52 -8.64
N ARG A 120 -12.24 5.77 -7.61
CA ARG A 120 -13.32 6.78 -7.66
C ARG A 120 -12.77 8.19 -7.86
N CYS A 121 -11.70 8.53 -7.17
CA CYS A 121 -11.00 9.80 -7.37
C CYS A 121 -10.52 9.94 -8.83
N ALA A 122 -9.85 8.92 -9.37
CA ALA A 122 -9.29 8.94 -10.72
C ALA A 122 -10.35 8.99 -11.83
N GLU A 123 -11.46 8.27 -11.66
CA GLU A 123 -12.50 8.19 -12.69
C GLU A 123 -13.55 9.32 -12.58
N GLN A 124 -13.94 9.66 -11.35
CA GLN A 124 -15.07 10.56 -11.09
C GLN A 124 -14.64 11.95 -10.59
N GLY A 125 -13.41 12.10 -10.08
CA GLY A 125 -12.95 13.34 -9.43
C GLY A 125 -13.65 13.59 -8.09
N GLY A 126 -14.05 12.51 -7.39
CA GLY A 126 -14.78 12.54 -6.12
C GLY A 126 -14.44 11.34 -5.24
N GLY A 127 -15.27 11.06 -4.24
CA GLY A 127 -15.08 9.98 -3.28
C GLY A 127 -14.38 10.43 -2.01
N SER A 128 -14.04 9.46 -1.14
CA SER A 128 -13.52 9.71 0.21
C SER A 128 -12.19 10.47 0.19
N LEU A 129 -11.29 10.19 -0.77
CA LEU A 129 -10.01 10.92 -0.89
C LEU A 129 -10.22 12.41 -1.10
N ILE A 130 -11.08 12.80 -2.06
CA ILE A 130 -11.36 14.21 -2.33
C ILE A 130 -12.14 14.85 -1.17
N ALA A 131 -13.07 14.12 -0.56
CA ALA A 131 -13.82 14.62 0.60
C ALA A 131 -12.91 14.85 1.83
N ALA A 132 -11.91 13.98 2.05
CA ALA A 132 -10.97 14.13 3.13
C ALA A 132 -9.89 15.19 2.86
N PHE A 133 -9.47 15.35 1.60
CA PHE A 133 -8.34 16.21 1.21
C PHE A 133 -8.67 17.11 0.02
N PRO A 134 -9.73 17.95 0.09
CA PRO A 134 -10.25 18.69 -1.05
C PRO A 134 -9.30 19.75 -1.62
N GLU A 135 -8.38 20.26 -0.79
CA GLU A 135 -7.39 21.28 -1.19
C GLU A 135 -6.05 20.66 -1.62
N ASP A 136 -5.87 19.37 -1.36
CA ASP A 136 -4.57 18.71 -1.49
C ASP A 136 -4.54 17.63 -2.59
N LEU A 137 -5.69 17.06 -2.95
CA LEU A 137 -5.78 16.02 -3.97
C LEU A 137 -6.85 16.35 -5.02
N ASN A 138 -6.57 15.95 -6.23
CA ASN A 138 -7.49 16.05 -7.35
C ASN A 138 -7.45 14.79 -8.24
N LYS A 139 -8.23 14.80 -9.30
CA LYS A 139 -8.39 13.69 -10.23
C LYS A 139 -7.08 13.28 -10.92
N GLU A 140 -6.20 14.24 -11.22
CA GLU A 140 -4.99 13.97 -11.99
C GLU A 140 -3.94 13.23 -11.15
N GLU A 141 -3.78 13.59 -9.85
CA GLU A 141 -2.92 12.81 -8.93
C GLU A 141 -3.43 11.37 -8.81
N CYS A 142 -4.74 11.18 -8.66
CA CYS A 142 -5.30 9.83 -8.55
C CYS A 142 -5.11 9.00 -9.82
N ARG A 143 -5.18 9.61 -10.99
CA ARG A 143 -4.88 8.95 -12.27
C ARG A 143 -3.41 8.55 -12.37
N LEU A 144 -2.51 9.42 -11.89
CA LEU A 144 -1.09 9.13 -11.87
C LEU A 144 -0.79 7.98 -10.90
N MET A 145 -1.43 7.93 -9.72
CA MET A 145 -1.33 6.81 -8.78
C MET A 145 -1.75 5.48 -9.44
N LEU A 146 -2.89 5.46 -10.16
CA LEU A 146 -3.32 4.26 -10.91
C LEU A 146 -2.33 3.88 -12.00
N THR A 147 -1.69 4.85 -12.64
CA THR A 147 -0.67 4.59 -13.66
C THR A 147 0.53 3.86 -13.06
N TYR A 148 1.07 4.32 -11.93
CA TYR A 148 2.17 3.62 -11.24
C TYR A 148 1.75 2.22 -10.77
N LEU A 149 0.57 2.06 -10.19
CA LEU A 149 0.05 0.75 -9.76
C LEU A 149 -0.11 -0.22 -10.94
N SER A 150 -0.46 0.28 -12.14
CA SER A 150 -0.62 -0.52 -13.35
C SER A 150 0.71 -0.95 -14.00
N ARG A 151 1.83 -0.34 -13.60
CA ARG A 151 3.18 -0.63 -14.09
C ARG A 151 4.00 -1.49 -13.14
N ASN A 152 3.38 -2.05 -12.10
CA ASN A 152 4.07 -2.91 -11.15
C ASN A 152 4.83 -4.02 -11.87
N GLN A 153 6.15 -4.11 -11.63
CA GLN A 153 7.05 -5.04 -12.31
C GLN A 153 7.04 -6.45 -11.70
N ILE A 154 6.40 -6.62 -10.54
CA ILE A 154 6.32 -7.89 -9.81
C ILE A 154 4.91 -8.48 -10.00
N ALA A 155 4.70 -9.14 -11.12
CA ALA A 155 3.41 -9.62 -11.60
C ALA A 155 3.15 -11.10 -11.18
N VAL A 156 3.29 -11.43 -9.90
CA VAL A 156 3.31 -12.83 -9.43
C VAL A 156 2.08 -13.30 -8.67
N LEU A 157 1.20 -12.44 -8.21
CA LEU A 157 0.03 -12.80 -7.41
C LEU A 157 -1.27 -12.61 -8.20
N ILE A 158 -2.05 -11.57 -7.90
CA ILE A 158 -3.32 -11.32 -8.62
C ILE A 158 -3.09 -11.19 -10.12
N GLN A 159 -2.04 -10.47 -10.54
CA GLN A 159 -1.69 -10.32 -11.96
C GLN A 159 -1.46 -11.67 -12.66
N ALA A 160 -0.81 -12.61 -11.99
CA ALA A 160 -0.57 -13.95 -12.55
C ALA A 160 -1.84 -14.82 -12.60
N GLY A 161 -2.84 -14.50 -11.77
CA GLY A 161 -4.10 -15.24 -11.68
C GLY A 161 -5.18 -14.78 -12.65
N VAL A 162 -4.97 -13.70 -13.40
CA VAL A 162 -5.94 -13.20 -14.39
C VAL A 162 -5.52 -13.53 -15.82
N PRO A 163 -6.46 -13.55 -16.80
CA PRO A 163 -6.13 -13.80 -18.18
C PRO A 163 -5.07 -12.85 -18.74
N SER A 164 -4.19 -13.37 -19.60
CA SER A 164 -3.15 -12.58 -20.27
C SER A 164 -3.77 -11.37 -20.99
N GLY A 165 -3.14 -10.21 -20.87
CA GLY A 165 -3.61 -8.94 -21.44
C GLY A 165 -4.63 -8.19 -20.57
N THR A 166 -5.03 -8.73 -19.41
CA THR A 166 -5.83 -8.00 -18.43
C THR A 166 -4.97 -6.96 -17.74
N THR A 167 -5.38 -5.70 -17.77
CA THR A 167 -4.72 -4.64 -16.99
C THR A 167 -5.05 -4.80 -15.51
N VAL A 168 -4.04 -4.75 -14.66
CA VAL A 168 -4.16 -4.83 -13.20
C VAL A 168 -3.35 -3.70 -12.59
N ALA A 169 -4.01 -2.82 -11.85
CA ALA A 169 -3.33 -1.83 -11.01
C ALA A 169 -3.23 -2.39 -9.61
N HIS A 170 -2.02 -2.75 -9.15
CA HIS A 170 -1.86 -3.51 -7.91
C HIS A 170 -0.62 -3.18 -7.12
N LYS A 171 -0.62 -3.58 -5.84
CA LYS A 171 0.56 -3.58 -4.97
C LYS A 171 0.53 -4.80 -4.05
N HIS A 172 1.56 -5.60 -4.18
CA HIS A 172 1.82 -6.76 -3.33
C HIS A 172 2.63 -6.38 -2.08
N GLY A 173 2.65 -7.31 -1.12
CA GLY A 173 3.51 -7.21 0.06
C GLY A 173 3.81 -8.59 0.65
N TRP A 174 5.07 -8.83 0.96
CA TRP A 174 5.58 -9.94 1.77
C TRP A 174 6.95 -9.57 2.36
N ALA A 175 7.39 -10.33 3.35
CA ALA A 175 8.76 -10.30 3.83
C ALA A 175 9.13 -11.66 4.41
N ASN A 176 10.42 -11.95 4.44
CA ASN A 176 10.95 -13.05 5.26
C ASN A 176 10.89 -12.63 6.72
N GLU A 177 10.38 -13.52 7.56
CA GLU A 177 10.32 -13.33 9.00
C GLU A 177 11.61 -13.78 9.69
N ASN A 178 11.67 -13.79 11.02
CA ASN A 178 12.91 -14.07 11.77
C ASN A 178 13.46 -15.48 11.55
N ASP A 179 12.64 -16.43 11.12
CA ASP A 179 13.04 -17.80 10.76
C ASP A 179 13.49 -17.94 9.29
N GLY A 180 13.47 -16.83 8.54
CA GLY A 180 13.83 -16.78 7.13
C GLY A 180 12.70 -17.20 6.17
N LEU A 181 11.52 -17.54 6.68
CA LEU A 181 10.37 -17.97 5.88
C LEU A 181 9.37 -16.84 5.66
N ILE A 182 8.55 -16.98 4.63
CA ILE A 182 7.42 -16.07 4.35
C ILE A 182 6.15 -16.71 4.91
N HIS A 183 5.62 -16.17 6.00
CA HIS A 183 4.38 -16.65 6.62
C HIS A 183 3.14 -15.93 6.10
N THR A 184 3.29 -14.69 5.64
CA THR A 184 2.17 -13.92 5.11
C THR A 184 2.54 -13.28 3.78
N ILE A 185 1.64 -13.39 2.83
CA ILE A 185 1.71 -12.67 1.55
C ILE A 185 0.39 -11.99 1.28
N GLY A 186 0.41 -10.86 0.60
CA GLY A 186 -0.79 -10.14 0.23
C GLY A 186 -0.64 -9.39 -1.08
N ASP A 187 -1.78 -9.19 -1.73
CA ASP A 187 -1.88 -8.33 -2.91
C ASP A 187 -3.24 -7.64 -2.91
N THR A 188 -3.27 -6.40 -3.36
CA THR A 188 -4.48 -5.61 -3.53
C THR A 188 -4.48 -4.97 -4.90
N ALA A 189 -5.59 -5.08 -5.61
CA ALA A 189 -5.65 -4.75 -7.03
C ALA A 189 -6.99 -4.15 -7.47
N ILE A 190 -6.92 -3.31 -8.50
CA ILE A 190 -8.05 -3.01 -9.39
C ILE A 190 -7.82 -3.80 -10.66
N VAL A 191 -8.75 -4.69 -11.00
CA VAL A 191 -8.70 -5.54 -12.18
C VAL A 191 -9.62 -4.98 -13.26
N TYR A 192 -9.09 -4.70 -14.44
CA TYR A 192 -9.81 -4.17 -15.59
C TYR A 192 -10.14 -5.30 -16.56
N SER A 193 -11.10 -6.16 -16.20
CA SER A 193 -11.52 -7.27 -17.04
C SER A 193 -12.54 -6.84 -18.09
N PRO A 194 -12.68 -7.58 -19.21
CA PRO A 194 -13.75 -7.33 -20.17
C PRO A 194 -15.14 -7.41 -19.51
N GLY A 195 -15.88 -6.32 -19.56
CA GLY A 195 -17.24 -6.22 -19.01
C GLY A 195 -17.37 -5.91 -17.52
N ALA A 196 -16.28 -5.89 -16.76
CA ALA A 196 -16.29 -5.52 -15.34
C ALA A 196 -14.96 -4.91 -14.89
N ARG A 197 -15.05 -3.96 -13.96
CA ARG A 197 -13.92 -3.48 -13.17
C ARG A 197 -14.22 -3.80 -11.72
N TYR A 198 -13.27 -4.37 -11.01
CA TYR A 198 -13.47 -4.77 -9.62
C TYR A 198 -12.19 -4.62 -8.81
N VAL A 199 -12.36 -4.40 -7.52
CA VAL A 199 -11.28 -4.45 -6.54
C VAL A 199 -11.18 -5.87 -6.01
N LEU A 200 -9.96 -6.39 -5.94
CA LEU A 200 -9.65 -7.67 -5.34
C LEU A 200 -8.49 -7.50 -4.37
N THR A 201 -8.69 -7.90 -3.12
CA THR A 201 -7.63 -7.93 -2.12
C THR A 201 -7.58 -9.32 -1.50
N ILE A 202 -6.40 -9.93 -1.53
CA ILE A 202 -6.16 -11.27 -0.99
C ILE A 202 -4.95 -11.23 -0.09
N PHE A 203 -5.12 -11.62 1.18
CA PHE A 203 -4.02 -11.85 2.11
C PHE A 203 -4.08 -13.30 2.57
N VAL A 204 -2.93 -13.96 2.50
CA VAL A 204 -2.77 -15.35 2.92
C VAL A 204 -1.76 -15.39 4.06
N HIS A 205 -2.15 -16.04 5.15
CA HIS A 205 -1.26 -16.33 6.28
C HIS A 205 -1.23 -17.83 6.51
N HIS A 206 -0.02 -18.36 6.74
CA HIS A 206 0.18 -19.76 7.12
C HIS A 206 1.25 -19.87 8.22
N PRO A 207 0.96 -20.55 9.36
CA PRO A 207 1.85 -20.55 10.51
C PRO A 207 3.19 -21.25 10.31
N VAL A 208 3.32 -22.03 9.22
CA VAL A 208 4.58 -22.68 8.87
C VAL A 208 5.26 -21.93 7.73
N GLN A 209 4.52 -21.71 6.62
CA GLN A 209 5.09 -21.10 5.40
C GLN A 209 3.94 -20.79 4.43
N ALA A 210 3.87 -19.56 3.92
CA ALA A 210 2.84 -19.17 2.95
C ALA A 210 3.27 -19.47 1.50
N VAL A 211 4.58 -19.53 1.24
CA VAL A 211 5.14 -19.83 -0.09
C VAL A 211 5.90 -21.13 -0.01
N PHE A 212 5.50 -22.08 -0.83
CA PHE A 212 6.16 -23.38 -0.96
C PHE A 212 6.76 -23.48 -2.36
N ASP A 213 8.05 -23.77 -2.44
CA ASP A 213 8.68 -24.10 -3.70
C ASP A 213 8.43 -25.58 -4.02
N PRO A 214 7.70 -25.92 -5.09
CA PRO A 214 7.40 -27.30 -5.43
C PRO A 214 8.60 -28.07 -5.99
N VAL A 215 9.74 -27.42 -6.18
CA VAL A 215 10.95 -28.00 -6.79
C VAL A 215 12.03 -28.33 -5.74
N ASN A 216 11.91 -27.82 -4.52
CA ASN A 216 12.82 -28.10 -3.41
C ASN A 216 12.18 -28.95 -2.33
#